data_1b8d92baeb3d6c665cf773e7964938a0
#
_entry.id   1b8d92baeb3d6c665cf773e7964938a0
#
_cell.length_a   1.000
_cell.length_b   1.000
_cell.length_c   1.000
_cell.angle_alpha   90.00
_cell.angle_beta   90.00
_cell.angle_gamma   90.00
#
_symmetry.space_group_name_H-M   'P 1'
#
loop_
_entity.id
_entity.type
_entity.pdbx_description
1 polymer ?
#
loop_
_entity_poly.entity_id
_entity_poly.type
_entity_poly.pdbx_seq_one_letter_code
_entity_poly.pdbx_strand_id
1 'polypeptide(L)'
;MRRAAGSLLLLALVALVVFADLDSDSGSPGGDGGGEPGGRSLQAQVARVVDGDTIEVRIGRAEDDVRYIGIDTPETVKPGEPVQCFGPQSSAANKQLVEGRAVRLVFDRERRDIYDRLLAYVYVGDRFVNAALVREGFARTLTIPPNVAHAGLFHRLARAAGRAGRGLWRAC
;
A
#
# COMPACT_ATOMS: atom_id res chain seq x y z
N MET A 1 37.38 -15.22 -72.67
CA MET A 1 38.60 -15.94 -72.32
C MET A 1 38.53 -16.43 -70.91
N ARG A 2 38.65 -17.79 -70.77
CA ARG A 2 39.07 -18.59 -69.64
C ARG A 2 38.46 -18.32 -68.27
N ARG A 3 37.50 -19.17 -67.77
CA ARG A 3 37.69 -20.45 -67.02
C ARG A 3 38.40 -20.28 -65.68
N ALA A 4 37.67 -20.56 -64.57
CA ALA A 4 37.91 -21.78 -63.85
C ALA A 4 36.90 -21.98 -62.75
N ALA A 5 36.42 -23.23 -62.69
CA ALA A 5 35.56 -23.80 -61.68
C ALA A 5 36.35 -24.10 -60.39
N GLY A 6 35.65 -24.05 -59.28
CA GLY A 6 36.19 -24.52 -58.01
C GLY A 6 35.04 -25.01 -57.11
N SER A 7 34.72 -26.31 -57.34
CA SER A 7 33.91 -27.13 -56.44
C SER A 7 34.68 -27.38 -55.16
N LEU A 8 34.07 -27.19 -53.98
CA LEU A 8 34.51 -27.90 -52.77
C LEU A 8 33.31 -28.19 -51.84
N LEU A 9 33.06 -29.47 -51.84
CA LEU A 9 32.52 -30.36 -50.81
C LEU A 9 31.85 -29.79 -49.56
N LEU A 10 30.58 -30.15 -49.47
CA LEU A 10 29.81 -30.26 -48.25
C LEU A 10 30.45 -31.30 -47.30
N LEU A 11 30.68 -30.91 -46.06
CA LEU A 11 30.79 -31.82 -44.93
C LEU A 11 29.70 -31.46 -43.91
N ALA A 12 28.64 -32.26 -43.96
CA ALA A 12 27.58 -32.23 -42.98
C ALA A 12 28.08 -32.89 -41.67
N LEU A 13 28.29 -32.09 -40.63
CA LEU A 13 28.54 -32.59 -39.28
C LEU A 13 27.20 -32.56 -38.54
N VAL A 14 26.57 -33.74 -38.45
CA VAL A 14 25.42 -33.99 -37.59
C VAL A 14 25.94 -34.06 -36.16
N ALA A 15 25.79 -33.00 -35.40
CA ALA A 15 26.00 -33.02 -33.96
C ALA A 15 24.70 -33.49 -33.28
N LEU A 16 24.74 -34.74 -32.83
CA LEU A 16 23.75 -35.36 -31.97
C LEU A 16 23.85 -34.70 -30.60
N VAL A 17 22.96 -33.73 -30.30
CA VAL A 17 22.85 -33.17 -28.97
C VAL A 17 21.97 -34.10 -28.14
N VAL A 18 22.62 -34.87 -27.27
CA VAL A 18 21.97 -35.61 -26.20
C VAL A 18 21.53 -34.59 -25.17
N PHE A 19 20.23 -34.35 -25.05
CA PHE A 19 19.64 -33.63 -23.92
C PHE A 19 19.73 -34.53 -22.70
N ALA A 20 20.70 -34.29 -21.84
CA ALA A 20 20.69 -34.78 -20.48
C ALA A 20 19.75 -33.85 -19.68
N ASP A 21 18.65 -34.40 -19.19
CA ASP A 21 17.79 -33.78 -18.17
C ASP A 21 18.62 -33.56 -16.91
N LEU A 22 19.08 -32.34 -16.73
CA LEU A 22 19.57 -31.85 -15.44
C LEU A 22 18.39 -31.23 -14.71
N ASP A 23 17.82 -32.02 -13.82
CA ASP A 23 16.95 -31.49 -12.74
C ASP A 23 17.74 -30.46 -11.96
N SER A 24 17.57 -29.19 -12.35
CA SER A 24 18.02 -28.06 -11.57
C SER A 24 16.95 -27.79 -10.52
N ASP A 25 17.10 -28.43 -9.37
CA ASP A 25 16.52 -28.01 -8.11
C ASP A 25 17.01 -26.58 -7.80
N SER A 26 16.27 -25.60 -8.32
CA SER A 26 16.45 -24.19 -8.01
C SER A 26 15.82 -23.92 -6.65
N GLY A 27 16.55 -24.23 -5.59
CA GLY A 27 16.29 -23.71 -4.26
C GLY A 27 16.26 -22.19 -4.34
N SER A 28 15.07 -21.60 -4.26
CA SER A 28 14.88 -20.18 -4.04
C SER A 28 15.58 -19.78 -2.74
N PRO A 29 16.49 -18.80 -2.76
CA PRO A 29 16.97 -18.23 -1.52
C PRO A 29 15.77 -17.55 -0.85
N GLY A 30 15.39 -18.07 0.31
CA GLY A 30 14.40 -17.44 1.19
C GLY A 30 14.81 -15.99 1.47
N GLY A 31 14.13 -15.06 0.85
CA GLY A 31 14.19 -13.67 1.26
C GLY A 31 13.61 -13.58 2.66
N ASP A 32 14.45 -13.25 3.64
CA ASP A 32 14.04 -12.75 4.95
C ASP A 32 13.25 -11.45 4.76
N GLY A 33 12.00 -11.61 4.36
CA GLY A 33 11.00 -10.55 4.45
C GLY A 33 10.63 -10.42 5.92
N GLY A 34 11.04 -9.32 6.56
CA GLY A 34 10.60 -8.96 7.89
C GLY A 34 9.09 -9.14 8.01
N GLY A 35 8.67 -10.19 8.76
CA GLY A 35 7.29 -10.59 8.87
C GLY A 35 6.45 -9.46 9.47
N GLU A 36 5.63 -8.83 8.64
CA GLU A 36 4.49 -8.08 9.14
C GLU A 36 3.61 -9.06 9.96
N PRO A 37 3.08 -8.65 11.11
CA PRO A 37 2.19 -9.49 11.90
C PRO A 37 1.07 -9.95 10.97
N GLY A 38 0.93 -11.28 10.81
CA GLY A 38 0.18 -11.98 9.76
C GLY A 38 -1.32 -11.67 9.71
N GLY A 39 -1.65 -10.42 9.42
CA GLY A 39 -2.99 -9.98 9.11
C GLY A 39 -3.37 -10.41 7.68
N ARG A 40 -4.62 -10.90 7.52
CA ARG A 40 -5.18 -11.13 6.18
C ARG A 40 -5.11 -9.82 5.39
N SER A 41 -4.58 -9.86 4.18
CA SER A 41 -4.53 -8.69 3.31
C SER A 41 -5.44 -8.87 2.10
N LEU A 42 -5.87 -7.75 1.52
CA LEU A 42 -6.72 -7.69 0.34
C LEU A 42 -6.21 -6.61 -0.61
N GLN A 43 -6.21 -6.90 -1.91
CA GLN A 43 -5.95 -5.90 -2.93
C GLN A 43 -7.26 -5.23 -3.34
N ALA A 44 -7.23 -3.91 -3.48
CA ALA A 44 -8.36 -3.10 -3.89
C ALA A 44 -7.92 -1.94 -4.78
N GLN A 45 -8.85 -1.37 -5.54
CA GLN A 45 -8.64 -0.16 -6.32
C GLN A 45 -9.37 0.99 -5.64
N VAL A 46 -8.68 2.08 -5.34
CA VAL A 46 -9.33 3.27 -4.78
C VAL A 46 -10.19 3.92 -5.84
N ALA A 47 -11.49 3.99 -5.58
CA ALA A 47 -12.46 4.64 -6.44
C ALA A 47 -12.55 6.14 -6.13
N ARG A 48 -12.55 6.48 -4.83
CA ARG A 48 -12.70 7.85 -4.35
C ARG A 48 -12.11 8.02 -2.94
N VAL A 49 -11.58 9.21 -2.66
CA VAL A 49 -11.23 9.62 -1.30
C VAL A 49 -12.44 10.36 -0.70
N VAL A 50 -12.90 9.89 0.45
CA VAL A 50 -14.01 10.50 1.21
C VAL A 50 -13.49 11.68 2.02
N ASP A 51 -12.44 11.43 2.83
CA ASP A 51 -11.77 12.42 3.67
C ASP A 51 -10.29 12.05 3.92
N GLY A 52 -9.68 12.60 4.96
CA GLY A 52 -8.26 12.39 5.26
C GLY A 52 -7.90 10.97 5.70
N ASP A 53 -8.86 10.16 6.16
CA ASP A 53 -8.62 8.79 6.65
C ASP A 53 -9.72 7.79 6.28
N THR A 54 -10.52 8.13 5.29
CA THR A 54 -11.58 7.26 4.74
C THR A 54 -11.54 7.29 3.22
N ILE A 55 -11.58 6.11 2.61
CA ILE A 55 -11.61 5.92 1.16
C ILE A 55 -12.70 4.95 0.77
N GLU A 56 -13.24 5.11 -0.42
CA GLU A 56 -14.09 4.14 -1.10
C GLU A 56 -13.23 3.33 -2.06
N VAL A 57 -13.33 2.02 -1.98
CA VAL A 57 -12.54 1.08 -2.79
C VAL A 57 -13.42 0.14 -3.58
N ARG A 58 -12.90 -0.30 -4.72
CA ARG A 58 -13.48 -1.40 -5.50
C ARG A 58 -12.70 -2.69 -5.27
N ILE A 59 -13.42 -3.74 -4.90
CA ILE A 59 -12.92 -5.08 -4.63
C ILE A 59 -13.66 -6.04 -5.57
N GLY A 60 -13.04 -6.39 -6.70
CA GLY A 60 -13.74 -7.11 -7.76
C GLY A 60 -14.88 -6.28 -8.36
N ARG A 61 -16.14 -6.68 -8.10
CA ARG A 61 -17.35 -5.97 -8.57
C ARG A 61 -18.06 -5.20 -7.43
N ALA A 62 -17.62 -5.36 -6.21
CA ALA A 62 -18.20 -4.69 -5.04
C ALA A 62 -17.45 -3.38 -4.72
N GLU A 63 -18.15 -2.43 -4.15
CA GLU A 63 -17.58 -1.21 -3.55
C GLU A 63 -17.74 -1.29 -2.04
N ASP A 64 -16.77 -0.74 -1.30
CA ASP A 64 -16.74 -0.77 0.15
C ASP A 64 -16.00 0.47 0.69
N ASP A 65 -16.43 0.98 1.83
CA ASP A 65 -15.76 2.05 2.53
C ASP A 65 -14.66 1.48 3.44
N VAL A 66 -13.50 2.13 3.45
CA VAL A 66 -12.36 1.75 4.30
C VAL A 66 -11.99 2.90 5.21
N ARG A 67 -12.12 2.70 6.52
CA ARG A 67 -11.62 3.59 7.57
C ARG A 67 -10.23 3.14 8.01
N TYR A 68 -9.30 4.08 8.03
CA TYR A 68 -7.90 3.79 8.37
C TYR A 68 -7.75 3.53 9.87
N ILE A 69 -7.14 2.39 10.22
CA ILE A 69 -6.88 2.01 11.61
C ILE A 69 -5.81 2.91 12.22
N GLY A 70 -6.03 3.32 13.47
CA GLY A 70 -5.02 3.90 14.35
C GLY A 70 -4.75 5.38 14.15
N ILE A 71 -5.46 6.03 13.23
CA ILE A 71 -5.33 7.46 12.93
C ILE A 71 -6.69 8.15 12.87
N ASP A 72 -6.66 9.46 13.04
CA ASP A 72 -7.82 10.34 12.94
C ASP A 72 -7.41 11.67 12.30
N THR A 73 -8.12 12.07 11.27
CA THR A 73 -7.90 13.34 10.57
C THR A 73 -8.97 14.36 10.95
N PRO A 74 -8.66 15.68 10.86
CA PRO A 74 -9.68 16.68 11.06
C PRO A 74 -10.82 16.53 10.05
N GLU A 75 -12.05 16.65 10.53
CA GLU A 75 -13.27 16.36 9.79
C GLU A 75 -13.55 17.37 8.67
N THR A 76 -14.05 16.89 7.52
CA THR A 76 -14.40 17.72 6.36
C THR A 76 -15.81 17.50 5.82
N VAL A 77 -16.42 16.33 6.09
CA VAL A 77 -17.65 15.89 5.40
C VAL A 77 -18.80 15.52 6.34
N LYS A 78 -18.61 15.59 7.65
CA LYS A 78 -19.62 15.18 8.61
C LYS A 78 -20.82 16.15 8.59
N PRO A 79 -22.03 15.66 8.26
CA PRO A 79 -23.21 16.50 8.18
C PRO A 79 -23.48 17.23 9.50
N GLY A 80 -23.72 18.55 9.44
CA GLY A 80 -24.04 19.38 10.60
C GLY A 80 -22.84 19.81 11.45
N GLU A 81 -21.63 19.40 11.11
CA GLU A 81 -20.40 19.87 11.74
C GLU A 81 -19.62 20.84 10.82
N PRO A 82 -19.02 21.90 11.36
CA PRO A 82 -18.15 22.77 10.57
C PRO A 82 -16.89 22.03 10.15
N VAL A 83 -16.34 22.39 8.99
CA VAL A 83 -15.04 21.90 8.54
C VAL A 83 -13.98 22.24 9.59
N GLN A 84 -13.29 21.22 10.08
CA GLN A 84 -12.27 21.39 11.11
C GLN A 84 -10.98 21.98 10.55
N CYS A 85 -10.22 22.67 11.43
CA CYS A 85 -8.90 23.20 11.09
C CYS A 85 -8.01 22.10 10.51
N PHE A 86 -7.40 22.37 9.37
CA PHE A 86 -6.52 21.45 8.61
C PHE A 86 -7.22 20.25 7.95
N GLY A 87 -8.52 20.14 8.00
CA GLY A 87 -9.28 19.05 7.36
C GLY A 87 -9.08 19.00 5.84
N PRO A 88 -9.30 20.09 5.09
CA PRO A 88 -9.09 20.10 3.64
C PRO A 88 -7.68 19.68 3.23
N GLN A 89 -6.64 20.08 3.99
CA GLN A 89 -5.26 19.72 3.73
C GLN A 89 -5.01 18.23 3.98
N SER A 90 -5.60 17.66 5.04
CA SER A 90 -5.52 16.24 5.34
C SER A 90 -6.20 15.39 4.25
N SER A 91 -7.39 15.79 3.82
CA SER A 91 -8.11 15.15 2.72
C SER A 91 -7.32 15.24 1.41
N ALA A 92 -6.76 16.40 1.06
CA ALA A 92 -5.92 16.58 -0.12
C ALA A 92 -4.65 15.73 -0.07
N ALA A 93 -4.02 15.59 1.10
CA ALA A 93 -2.83 14.74 1.28
C ALA A 93 -3.18 13.26 1.06
N ASN A 94 -4.29 12.77 1.64
CA ASN A 94 -4.75 11.41 1.41
C ASN A 94 -5.03 11.18 -0.09
N LYS A 95 -5.72 12.11 -0.74
CA LYS A 95 -6.02 12.08 -2.18
C LYS A 95 -4.75 11.94 -3.03
N GLN A 96 -3.71 12.71 -2.76
CA GLN A 96 -2.42 12.61 -3.47
C GLN A 96 -1.75 11.25 -3.27
N LEU A 97 -1.94 10.63 -2.11
CA LEU A 97 -1.34 9.34 -1.78
C LEU A 97 -2.03 8.16 -2.44
N VAL A 98 -3.36 8.16 -2.54
CA VAL A 98 -4.11 6.94 -2.83
C VAL A 98 -5.11 7.04 -3.99
N GLU A 99 -5.58 8.22 -4.40
CA GLU A 99 -6.67 8.31 -5.39
C GLU A 99 -6.31 7.66 -6.71
N GLY A 100 -7.22 6.81 -7.21
CA GLY A 100 -7.04 6.08 -8.46
C GLY A 100 -5.93 5.04 -8.44
N ARG A 101 -5.39 4.68 -7.26
CA ARG A 101 -4.30 3.70 -7.13
C ARG A 101 -4.80 2.35 -6.64
N ALA A 102 -4.05 1.31 -6.98
CA ALA A 102 -4.17 0.02 -6.32
C ALA A 102 -3.58 0.12 -4.90
N VAL A 103 -4.32 -0.39 -3.93
CA VAL A 103 -3.94 -0.41 -2.52
C VAL A 103 -3.99 -1.83 -1.96
N ARG A 104 -3.09 -2.11 -1.04
CA ARG A 104 -3.14 -3.31 -0.20
C ARG A 104 -3.72 -2.91 1.16
N LEU A 105 -4.85 -3.52 1.51
CA LEU A 105 -5.54 -3.37 2.78
C LEU A 105 -5.06 -4.49 3.71
N VAL A 106 -4.44 -4.15 4.82
CA VAL A 106 -3.99 -5.11 5.84
C VAL A 106 -4.90 -4.97 7.05
N PHE A 107 -5.56 -6.08 7.41
CA PHE A 107 -6.50 -6.09 8.51
C PHE A 107 -5.79 -6.45 9.82
N ASP A 108 -6.28 -5.88 10.92
CA ASP A 108 -5.93 -6.29 12.27
C ASP A 108 -6.97 -7.31 12.79
N ARG A 109 -7.35 -7.26 14.03
CA ARG A 109 -8.23 -8.25 14.67
C ARG A 109 -9.70 -8.06 14.27
N GLU A 110 -10.20 -6.84 14.35
CA GLU A 110 -11.54 -6.47 13.94
C GLU A 110 -11.52 -5.88 12.52
N ARG A 111 -12.39 -6.41 11.66
CA ARG A 111 -12.37 -6.07 10.23
C ARG A 111 -13.35 -4.98 9.82
N ARG A 112 -14.42 -4.77 10.60
CA ARG A 112 -15.43 -3.76 10.33
C ARG A 112 -15.77 -2.98 11.58
N ASP A 113 -16.13 -1.73 11.41
CA ASP A 113 -16.67 -0.92 12.50
C ASP A 113 -18.20 -1.04 12.58
N ILE A 114 -18.80 -0.29 13.52
CA ILE A 114 -20.24 -0.28 13.76
C ILE A 114 -21.07 0.30 12.60
N TYR A 115 -20.42 0.97 11.65
CA TYR A 115 -21.00 1.51 10.42
C TYR A 115 -20.80 0.61 9.21
N ASP A 116 -20.32 -0.61 9.45
CA ASP A 116 -19.98 -1.63 8.44
C ASP A 116 -18.82 -1.27 7.50
N ARG A 117 -18.03 -0.23 7.80
CA ARG A 117 -16.83 0.10 7.02
C ARG A 117 -15.69 -0.87 7.33
N LEU A 118 -14.91 -1.23 6.31
CA LEU A 118 -13.68 -2.00 6.52
C LEU A 118 -12.67 -1.19 7.35
N LEU A 119 -12.04 -1.86 8.32
CA LEU A 119 -10.95 -1.32 9.12
C LEU A 119 -9.62 -1.85 8.61
N ALA A 120 -8.73 -0.99 8.08
CA ALA A 120 -7.49 -1.45 7.51
C ALA A 120 -6.31 -0.49 7.72
N TYR A 121 -5.12 -1.07 7.72
CA TYR A 121 -3.87 -0.40 7.42
C TYR A 121 -3.70 -0.39 5.91
N VAL A 122 -3.46 0.78 5.32
CA VAL A 122 -3.48 0.98 3.86
C VAL A 122 -2.07 1.19 3.33
N TYR A 123 -1.73 0.47 2.25
CA TYR A 123 -0.43 0.54 1.59
C TYR A 123 -0.59 0.80 0.09
N VAL A 124 0.26 1.66 -0.45
CA VAL A 124 0.46 1.85 -1.89
C VAL A 124 1.87 1.39 -2.23
N GLY A 125 2.00 0.23 -2.88
CA GLY A 125 3.29 -0.47 -2.93
C GLY A 125 3.81 -0.70 -1.51
N ASP A 126 5.04 -0.25 -1.24
CA ASP A 126 5.66 -0.36 0.10
C ASP A 126 5.37 0.84 1.02
N ARG A 127 4.66 1.84 0.51
CA ARG A 127 4.35 3.04 1.30
C ARG A 127 3.20 2.78 2.25
N PHE A 128 3.45 2.82 3.55
CA PHE A 128 2.43 2.76 4.60
C PHE A 128 1.73 4.12 4.73
N VAL A 129 0.52 4.23 4.19
CA VAL A 129 -0.24 5.49 4.06
C VAL A 129 -0.60 6.07 5.42
N ASN A 130 -1.16 5.26 6.35
CA ASN A 130 -1.51 5.69 7.70
C ASN A 130 -0.30 6.34 8.40
N ALA A 131 0.87 5.70 8.33
CA ALA A 131 2.09 6.21 8.94
C ALA A 131 2.60 7.49 8.27
N ALA A 132 2.46 7.62 6.95
CA ALA A 132 2.82 8.81 6.21
C ALA A 132 1.98 10.02 6.64
N LEU A 133 0.66 9.86 6.75
CA LEU A 133 -0.25 10.92 7.20
C LEU A 133 0.09 11.41 8.61
N VAL A 134 0.37 10.51 9.56
CA VAL A 134 0.78 10.89 10.92
C VAL A 134 2.14 11.57 10.93
N ARG A 135 3.11 11.05 10.18
CA ARG A 135 4.49 11.59 10.13
C ARG A 135 4.53 13.03 9.66
N GLU A 136 3.72 13.35 8.67
CA GLU A 136 3.66 14.69 8.08
C GLU A 136 2.68 15.64 8.81
N GLY A 137 1.99 15.14 9.85
CA GLY A 137 1.07 15.93 10.66
C GLY A 137 -0.28 16.18 10.01
N PHE A 138 -0.73 15.30 9.11
CA PHE A 138 -2.07 15.32 8.55
C PHE A 138 -3.10 14.57 9.40
N ALA A 139 -2.63 13.70 10.30
CA ALA A 139 -3.48 12.91 11.20
C ALA A 139 -2.94 12.92 12.64
N ARG A 140 -3.87 12.81 13.60
CA ARG A 140 -3.60 12.45 14.99
C ARG A 140 -3.61 10.94 15.13
N THR A 141 -3.21 10.43 16.30
CA THR A 141 -3.37 9.00 16.63
C THR A 141 -4.74 8.77 17.25
N LEU A 142 -5.39 7.67 16.86
CA LEU A 142 -6.62 7.17 17.45
C LEU A 142 -6.49 5.67 17.67
N THR A 143 -6.20 5.25 18.90
CA THR A 143 -6.02 3.84 19.24
C THR A 143 -7.33 3.27 19.77
N ILE A 144 -7.95 2.38 19.02
CA ILE A 144 -9.20 1.69 19.40
C ILE A 144 -8.92 0.18 19.43
N PRO A 145 -8.90 -0.44 20.63
CA PRO A 145 -8.81 -1.89 20.74
C PRO A 145 -10.02 -2.57 20.04
N PRO A 146 -9.80 -3.76 19.43
CA PRO A 146 -8.62 -4.59 19.51
C PRO A 146 -7.54 -4.30 18.44
N ASN A 147 -7.74 -3.29 17.57
CA ASN A 147 -6.88 -2.96 16.43
C ASN A 147 -5.72 -2.04 16.85
N VAL A 148 -4.65 -2.62 17.38
CA VAL A 148 -3.55 -1.86 18.03
C VAL A 148 -2.15 -2.18 17.50
N ALA A 149 -2.03 -3.01 16.46
CA ALA A 149 -0.75 -3.54 16.00
C ALA A 149 0.31 -2.45 15.72
N HIS A 150 -0.08 -1.29 15.21
CA HIS A 150 0.83 -0.18 14.90
C HIS A 150 0.71 1.03 15.84
N ALA A 151 -0.01 0.91 16.98
CA ALA A 151 -0.23 2.03 17.91
C ALA A 151 1.09 2.67 18.39
N GLY A 152 2.08 1.86 18.79
CA GLY A 152 3.38 2.36 19.21
C GLY A 152 4.13 3.13 18.13
N LEU A 153 4.04 2.71 16.86
CA LEU A 153 4.61 3.43 15.72
C LEU A 153 3.94 4.79 15.55
N PHE A 154 2.61 4.82 15.50
CA PHE A 154 1.84 6.05 15.28
C PHE A 154 2.09 7.07 16.40
N HIS A 155 2.13 6.64 17.66
CA HIS A 155 2.48 7.52 18.79
C HIS A 155 3.89 8.13 18.66
N ARG A 156 4.89 7.36 18.20
CA ARG A 156 6.24 7.91 17.96
C ARG A 156 6.23 8.94 16.83
N LEU A 157 5.55 8.65 15.74
CA LEU A 157 5.46 9.56 14.58
C LEU A 157 4.71 10.85 14.94
N ALA A 158 3.57 10.76 15.65
CA ALA A 158 2.79 11.92 16.08
C ALA A 158 3.60 12.84 17.00
N ARG A 159 4.33 12.27 18.00
CA ARG A 159 5.23 13.06 18.86
C ARG A 159 6.34 13.74 18.06
N ALA A 160 6.89 13.08 17.05
CA ALA A 160 7.92 13.68 16.19
C ALA A 160 7.33 14.81 15.33
N ALA A 161 6.14 14.62 14.75
CA ALA A 161 5.42 15.65 13.99
C ALA A 161 5.10 16.87 14.87
N GLY A 162 4.59 16.64 16.08
CA GLY A 162 4.27 17.69 17.04
C GLY A 162 5.51 18.52 17.44
N ARG A 163 6.63 17.86 17.80
CA ARG A 163 7.89 18.56 18.10
C ARG A 163 8.44 19.38 16.95
N ALA A 164 8.20 18.94 15.71
CA ALA A 164 8.67 19.63 14.51
C ALA A 164 7.63 20.67 13.99
N GLY A 165 6.49 20.82 14.64
CA GLY A 165 5.42 21.72 14.18
C GLY A 165 4.93 21.40 12.77
N ARG A 166 4.76 20.11 12.44
CA ARG A 166 4.30 19.72 11.11
C ARG A 166 2.78 19.76 11.00
N GLY A 167 2.30 20.18 9.85
CA GLY A 167 0.89 20.11 9.49
C GLY A 167 -0.04 20.74 10.53
N LEU A 168 -1.03 19.99 10.99
CA LEU A 168 -2.02 20.40 11.97
C LEU A 168 -1.43 20.89 13.32
N TRP A 169 -0.23 20.41 13.67
CA TRP A 169 0.45 20.81 14.92
C TRP A 169 1.01 22.23 14.90
N ARG A 170 1.12 22.83 13.72
CA ARG A 170 1.49 24.23 13.55
C ARG A 170 0.30 25.10 13.20
N ALA A 171 -0.63 24.53 12.41
CA ALA A 171 -1.72 25.30 11.82
C ALA A 171 -2.91 25.49 12.78
N CYS A 172 -3.09 24.59 13.73
CA CYS A 172 -4.22 24.53 14.65
C CYS A 172 -3.77 24.64 16.11
#